data_8b1180d544e037b07900a040dc32dba8
#
_entry.id   8b1180d544e037b07900a040dc32dba8
#
_cell.length_a   1.000
_cell.length_b   1.000
_cell.length_c   1.000
_cell.angle_alpha   90.00
_cell.angle_beta   90.00
_cell.angle_gamma   90.00
#
_symmetry.space_group_name_H-M   'P 1'
#
loop_
_entity.id
_entity.type
_entity.pdbx_description
1 polymer ?
#
loop_
_entity_poly.entity_id
_entity_poly.type
_entity_poly.pdbx_seq_one_letter_code
_entity_poly.pdbx_strand_id
1 'polypeptide(L)'
;MIHAYDKTYLSKAQGSLGSMLDFAVYDLKEKLSGFYKKFLLSEISARFERGESSVIAGKSGVELALEIAGDFSLAKKYRPVANKSPEYWTGWALAYFQWQTNLTFKKIDSLIPIEEILGMYSPYHEMDISHFCGKMAELYNSRKQSTNLKLQRQTAGFSQKELSEISGVPLRTIQQYEQGQKNINSAKAETVLKLAKALECSVEDLMEID
;
A
#
# COMPACT_ATOMS: atom_id res chain seq x y z
N MET A 1 -0.73 7.25 13.16
CA MET A 1 -0.43 6.47 11.94
C MET A 1 0.82 7.04 11.34
N ILE A 2 1.83 6.22 11.05
CA ILE A 2 3.07 6.67 10.39
C ILE A 2 2.83 6.49 8.89
N HIS A 3 2.86 7.63 8.17
CA HIS A 3 2.75 7.62 6.72
C HIS A 3 4.06 7.17 6.08
N ALA A 4 4.01 6.64 4.86
CA ALA A 4 5.18 6.12 4.15
C ALA A 4 6.28 7.18 3.93
N TYR A 5 5.89 8.45 3.75
CA TYR A 5 6.80 9.59 3.55
C TYR A 5 6.10 10.91 3.88
N ASP A 6 6.85 12.02 3.86
CA ASP A 6 6.33 13.34 4.18
C ASP A 6 5.15 13.75 3.27
N LYS A 7 4.10 14.31 3.87
CA LYS A 7 2.86 14.72 3.18
C LYS A 7 3.11 15.73 2.06
N THR A 8 4.18 16.52 2.13
CA THR A 8 4.53 17.49 1.08
C THR A 8 4.77 16.84 -0.28
N TYR A 9 5.16 15.56 -0.31
CA TYR A 9 5.37 14.78 -1.54
C TYR A 9 4.13 14.07 -2.05
N LEU A 10 3.06 13.96 -1.23
CA LEU A 10 1.89 13.15 -1.56
C LEU A 10 1.25 13.52 -2.90
N SER A 11 0.99 14.82 -3.13
CA SER A 11 0.37 15.28 -4.38
C SER A 11 1.23 14.95 -5.62
N LYS A 12 2.55 15.00 -5.47
CA LYS A 12 3.48 14.62 -6.56
C LYS A 12 3.44 13.11 -6.80
N ALA A 13 3.51 12.31 -5.75
CA ALA A 13 3.42 10.84 -5.84
C ALA A 13 2.11 10.40 -6.50
N GLN A 14 0.98 10.96 -6.08
CA GLN A 14 -0.32 10.70 -6.70
C GLN A 14 -0.32 11.04 -8.19
N GLY A 15 0.14 12.24 -8.54
CA GLY A 15 0.22 12.67 -9.94
C GLY A 15 1.17 11.81 -10.78
N SER A 16 2.31 11.42 -10.23
CA SER A 16 3.30 10.59 -10.92
C SER A 16 2.79 9.17 -11.16
N LEU A 17 2.22 8.51 -10.14
CA LEU A 17 1.68 7.15 -10.30
C LEU A 17 0.46 7.15 -11.23
N GLY A 18 -0.43 8.15 -11.12
CA GLY A 18 -1.56 8.32 -12.03
C GLY A 18 -1.12 8.49 -13.48
N SER A 19 -0.21 9.43 -13.75
CA SER A 19 0.30 9.66 -15.11
C SER A 19 1.08 8.47 -15.66
N MET A 20 1.77 7.72 -14.80
CA MET A 20 2.51 6.53 -15.19
C MET A 20 1.57 5.45 -15.73
N LEU A 21 0.50 5.13 -15.01
CA LEU A 21 -0.46 4.10 -15.43
C LEU A 21 -1.27 4.54 -16.65
N ASP A 22 -1.69 5.79 -16.70
CA ASP A 22 -2.39 6.37 -17.86
C ASP A 22 -1.54 6.26 -19.13
N PHE A 23 -0.31 6.73 -19.08
CA PHE A 23 0.62 6.68 -20.22
C PHE A 23 0.93 5.25 -20.66
N ALA A 24 1.08 4.33 -19.73
CA ALA A 24 1.32 2.92 -20.03
C ALA A 24 0.19 2.31 -20.86
N VAL A 25 -1.06 2.63 -20.53
CA VAL A 25 -2.22 2.06 -21.25
C VAL A 25 -2.47 2.80 -22.56
N TYR A 26 -2.46 4.14 -22.55
CA TYR A 26 -2.93 4.91 -23.71
C TYR A 26 -1.84 5.27 -24.73
N ASP A 27 -0.59 5.36 -24.31
CA ASP A 27 0.52 5.71 -25.20
C ASP A 27 1.41 4.50 -25.52
N LEU A 28 1.83 3.73 -24.51
CA LEU A 28 2.60 2.49 -24.72
C LEU A 28 1.75 1.32 -25.20
N LYS A 29 0.39 1.43 -25.12
CA LYS A 29 -0.56 0.38 -25.53
C LYS A 29 -0.38 -0.94 -24.76
N GLU A 30 0.10 -0.86 -23.53
CA GLU A 30 0.22 -2.02 -22.66
C GLU A 30 -1.09 -2.29 -21.90
N LYS A 31 -1.34 -3.55 -21.54
CA LYS A 31 -2.40 -3.89 -20.59
C LYS A 31 -2.00 -3.40 -19.20
N LEU A 32 -2.95 -2.81 -18.46
CA LEU A 32 -2.69 -2.26 -17.12
C LEU A 32 -1.98 -3.28 -16.21
N SER A 33 -2.52 -4.50 -16.08
CA SER A 33 -1.90 -5.55 -15.24
C SER A 33 -0.51 -5.96 -15.71
N GLY A 34 -0.28 -6.00 -17.02
CA GLY A 34 1.03 -6.32 -17.58
C GLY A 34 2.08 -5.29 -17.21
N PHE A 35 1.76 -4.02 -17.41
CA PHE A 35 2.64 -2.91 -17.05
C PHE A 35 2.84 -2.81 -15.53
N TYR A 36 1.75 -2.93 -14.76
CA TYR A 36 1.83 -2.86 -13.30
C TYR A 36 2.72 -3.95 -12.71
N LYS A 37 2.70 -5.17 -13.27
CA LYS A 37 3.66 -6.23 -12.89
C LYS A 37 5.11 -5.84 -13.15
N LYS A 38 5.41 -5.20 -14.29
CA LYS A 38 6.75 -4.67 -14.56
C LYS A 38 7.16 -3.62 -13.50
N PHE A 39 6.24 -2.70 -13.17
CA PHE A 39 6.45 -1.73 -12.11
C PHE A 39 6.78 -2.42 -10.77
N LEU A 40 5.97 -3.39 -10.33
CA LEU A 40 6.19 -4.13 -9.09
C LEU A 40 7.54 -4.86 -9.02
N LEU A 41 8.08 -5.28 -10.16
CA LEU A 41 9.37 -5.95 -10.26
C LEU A 41 10.56 -4.98 -10.37
N SER A 42 10.29 -3.72 -10.68
CA SER A 42 11.33 -2.70 -10.84
C SER A 42 11.83 -2.16 -9.50
N GLU A 43 13.05 -1.64 -9.49
CA GLU A 43 13.58 -0.88 -8.33
C GLU A 43 12.80 0.42 -8.09
N ILE A 44 12.13 0.95 -9.12
CA ILE A 44 11.32 2.17 -9.03
C ILE A 44 10.19 1.99 -8.02
N SER A 45 9.53 0.83 -7.99
CA SER A 45 8.46 0.52 -7.03
C SER A 45 8.95 0.68 -5.58
N ALA A 46 10.05 0.03 -5.22
CA ALA A 46 10.59 0.09 -3.87
C ALA A 46 11.10 1.48 -3.47
N ARG A 47 11.66 2.24 -4.43
CA ARG A 47 12.11 3.62 -4.21
C ARG A 47 10.93 4.58 -4.06
N PHE A 48 9.87 4.37 -4.85
CA PHE A 48 8.61 5.11 -4.77
C PHE A 48 7.94 4.92 -3.40
N GLU A 49 7.81 3.68 -2.94
CA GLU A 49 7.22 3.31 -1.65
C GLU A 49 7.90 4.00 -0.47
N ARG A 50 9.22 4.16 -0.52
CA ARG A 50 10.00 4.86 0.51
C ARG A 50 9.98 6.38 0.38
N GLY A 51 9.27 6.91 -0.61
CA GLY A 51 9.20 8.35 -0.85
C GLY A 51 10.51 8.97 -1.32
N GLU A 52 11.33 8.23 -2.08
CA GLU A 52 12.59 8.76 -2.56
C GLU A 52 12.34 9.94 -3.52
N SER A 53 12.83 11.12 -3.14
CA SER A 53 12.50 12.39 -3.82
C SER A 53 12.90 12.40 -5.29
N SER A 54 13.98 11.71 -5.66
CA SER A 54 14.43 11.56 -7.05
C SER A 54 13.43 10.78 -7.92
N VAL A 55 12.57 9.96 -7.31
CA VAL A 55 11.52 9.18 -8.00
C VAL A 55 10.18 9.93 -7.94
N ILE A 56 9.70 10.27 -6.74
CA ILE A 56 8.33 10.80 -6.59
C ILE A 56 8.20 12.28 -6.97
N ALA A 57 9.29 13.06 -6.95
CA ALA A 57 9.29 14.47 -7.29
C ALA A 57 10.28 14.84 -8.39
N GLY A 58 11.32 14.04 -8.58
CA GLY A 58 12.38 14.29 -9.57
C GLY A 58 12.05 13.76 -10.97
N LYS A 59 11.05 12.88 -11.11
CA LYS A 59 10.61 12.34 -12.41
C LYS A 59 9.10 12.50 -12.56
N SER A 60 8.66 12.76 -13.79
CA SER A 60 7.26 12.67 -14.17
C SER A 60 6.80 11.21 -14.27
N GLY A 61 5.49 10.96 -14.15
CA GLY A 61 4.95 9.61 -14.35
C GLY A 61 5.28 9.03 -15.73
N VAL A 62 5.35 9.88 -16.75
CA VAL A 62 5.74 9.48 -18.11
C VAL A 62 7.19 8.99 -18.16
N GLU A 63 8.12 9.72 -17.52
CA GLU A 63 9.52 9.30 -17.46
C GLU A 63 9.67 7.98 -16.69
N LEU A 64 8.91 7.79 -15.61
CA LEU A 64 8.88 6.53 -14.90
C LEU A 64 8.35 5.39 -15.78
N ALA A 65 7.28 5.63 -16.54
CA ALA A 65 6.72 4.63 -17.45
C ALA A 65 7.71 4.21 -18.54
N LEU A 66 8.39 5.17 -19.16
CA LEU A 66 9.40 4.91 -20.20
C LEU A 66 10.60 4.13 -19.65
N GLU A 67 11.04 4.46 -18.43
CA GLU A 67 12.13 3.77 -17.75
C GLU A 67 11.77 2.31 -17.45
N ILE A 68 10.54 2.06 -16.98
CA ILE A 68 10.03 0.71 -16.69
C ILE A 68 9.85 -0.10 -17.98
N ALA A 69 9.35 0.54 -19.05
CA ALA A 69 9.18 -0.09 -20.35
C ALA A 69 10.49 -0.33 -21.08
N GLY A 70 11.55 0.42 -20.75
CA GLY A 70 12.83 0.38 -21.46
C GLY A 70 12.77 1.00 -22.86
N ASP A 71 11.75 1.81 -23.17
CA ASP A 71 11.53 2.43 -24.47
C ASP A 71 11.30 3.94 -24.35
N PHE A 72 12.27 4.72 -24.79
CA PHE A 72 12.23 6.19 -24.76
C PHE A 72 11.79 6.81 -26.09
N SER A 73 11.43 6.00 -27.09
CA SER A 73 11.06 6.50 -28.43
C SER A 73 9.84 7.42 -28.43
N LEU A 74 8.92 7.21 -27.47
CA LEU A 74 7.68 7.98 -27.34
C LEU A 74 7.81 9.25 -26.47
N ALA A 75 8.94 9.46 -25.81
CA ALA A 75 9.13 10.62 -24.91
C ALA A 75 8.83 11.98 -25.59
N LYS A 76 9.18 12.13 -26.86
CA LYS A 76 8.96 13.36 -27.64
C LYS A 76 7.54 13.54 -28.19
N LYS A 77 6.71 12.52 -28.13
CA LYS A 77 5.35 12.50 -28.69
C LYS A 77 4.27 12.72 -27.65
N TYR A 78 4.61 12.62 -26.38
CA TYR A 78 3.63 12.76 -25.29
C TYR A 78 3.02 14.18 -25.28
N ARG A 79 1.70 14.22 -25.21
CA ARG A 79 0.92 15.44 -24.97
C ARG A 79 0.01 15.20 -23.78
N PRO A 80 0.06 16.05 -22.71
CA PRO A 80 -0.84 15.93 -21.59
C PRO A 80 -2.30 15.96 -22.06
N VAL A 81 -3.10 14.98 -21.64
CA VAL A 81 -4.53 14.92 -21.92
C VAL A 81 -5.27 15.65 -20.79
N ALA A 82 -6.25 16.49 -21.17
CA ALA A 82 -7.01 17.26 -20.19
C ALA A 82 -7.92 16.38 -19.31
N ASN A 83 -8.48 15.32 -19.88
CA ASN A 83 -9.36 14.40 -19.17
C ASN A 83 -8.54 13.22 -18.63
N LYS A 84 -8.57 13.05 -17.31
CA LYS A 84 -7.91 11.95 -16.62
C LYS A 84 -8.71 10.67 -16.77
N SER A 85 -8.03 9.60 -17.19
CA SER A 85 -8.64 8.28 -17.37
C SER A 85 -8.94 7.58 -16.04
N PRO A 86 -9.72 6.48 -16.06
CA PRO A 86 -9.86 5.59 -14.93
C PRO A 86 -8.51 5.04 -14.44
N GLU A 87 -7.57 4.77 -15.35
CA GLU A 87 -6.22 4.30 -15.03
C GLU A 87 -5.39 5.37 -14.32
N TYR A 88 -5.52 6.64 -14.74
CA TYR A 88 -4.93 7.75 -14.00
C TYR A 88 -5.46 7.79 -12.57
N TRP A 89 -6.78 7.76 -12.41
CA TRP A 89 -7.40 7.77 -11.08
C TRP A 89 -6.94 6.58 -10.24
N THR A 90 -6.87 5.39 -10.83
CA THR A 90 -6.39 4.19 -10.16
C THR A 90 -5.00 4.37 -9.57
N GLY A 91 -4.06 4.89 -10.35
CA GLY A 91 -2.71 5.19 -9.86
C GLY A 91 -2.71 6.27 -8.79
N TRP A 92 -3.49 7.34 -9.01
CA TRP A 92 -3.63 8.44 -8.07
C TRP A 92 -4.17 7.98 -6.70
N ALA A 93 -5.23 7.20 -6.70
CA ALA A 93 -5.86 6.68 -5.49
C ALA A 93 -4.99 5.63 -4.78
N LEU A 94 -4.34 4.76 -5.55
CA LEU A 94 -3.42 3.75 -5.03
C LEU A 94 -2.19 4.37 -4.35
N ALA A 95 -1.63 5.45 -4.92
CA ALA A 95 -0.52 6.18 -4.28
C ALA A 95 -0.94 6.79 -2.94
N TYR A 96 -2.16 7.30 -2.84
CA TYR A 96 -2.70 7.79 -1.59
C TYR A 96 -2.83 6.67 -0.55
N PHE A 97 -3.44 5.55 -0.93
CA PHE A 97 -3.60 4.39 -0.05
C PHE A 97 -2.25 3.83 0.43
N GLN A 98 -1.28 3.71 -0.47
CA GLN A 98 0.08 3.28 -0.14
C GLN A 98 0.73 4.25 0.87
N TRP A 99 0.64 5.55 0.63
CA TRP A 99 1.17 6.57 1.54
C TRP A 99 0.51 6.49 2.92
N GLN A 100 -0.81 6.36 2.97
CA GLN A 100 -1.59 6.31 4.21
C GLN A 100 -1.26 5.07 5.06
N THR A 101 -1.11 3.91 4.41
CA THR A 101 -0.97 2.62 5.10
C THR A 101 0.46 2.15 5.25
N ASN A 102 1.41 2.77 4.55
CA ASN A 102 2.81 2.32 4.45
C ASN A 102 2.97 0.86 3.99
N LEU A 103 1.94 0.31 3.31
CA LEU A 103 2.04 -1.00 2.67
C LEU A 103 2.89 -0.92 1.40
N THR A 104 3.57 -2.01 1.06
CA THR A 104 4.20 -2.12 -0.25
C THR A 104 3.15 -2.39 -1.33
N PHE A 105 3.39 -1.89 -2.54
CA PHE A 105 2.51 -2.17 -3.68
C PHE A 105 2.36 -3.68 -3.94
N LYS A 106 3.40 -4.46 -3.70
CA LYS A 106 3.36 -5.93 -3.79
C LYS A 106 2.39 -6.55 -2.78
N LYS A 107 2.38 -6.06 -1.53
CA LYS A 107 1.43 -6.52 -0.51
C LYS A 107 0.00 -6.16 -0.89
N ILE A 108 -0.23 -4.97 -1.43
CA ILE A 108 -1.56 -4.54 -1.88
C ILE A 108 -2.02 -5.45 -3.03
N ASP A 109 -1.21 -5.58 -4.10
CA ASP A 109 -1.55 -6.36 -5.29
C ASP A 109 -1.77 -7.86 -5.00
N SER A 110 -1.07 -8.41 -4.01
CA SER A 110 -1.25 -9.82 -3.62
C SER A 110 -2.64 -10.15 -3.07
N LEU A 111 -3.35 -9.16 -2.55
CA LEU A 111 -4.68 -9.30 -1.99
C LEU A 111 -5.75 -8.58 -2.81
N ILE A 112 -5.40 -7.47 -3.46
CA ILE A 112 -6.30 -6.63 -4.25
C ILE A 112 -5.60 -6.32 -5.57
N PRO A 113 -5.81 -7.13 -6.62
CA PRO A 113 -5.21 -6.91 -7.94
C PRO A 113 -5.56 -5.55 -8.53
N ILE A 114 -4.64 -4.98 -9.33
CA ILE A 114 -4.81 -3.64 -9.92
C ILE A 114 -6.09 -3.49 -10.74
N GLU A 115 -6.55 -4.55 -11.42
CA GLU A 115 -7.79 -4.54 -12.19
C GLU A 115 -9.03 -4.40 -11.29
N GLU A 116 -8.99 -4.93 -10.08
CA GLU A 116 -10.07 -4.76 -9.11
C GLU A 116 -10.11 -3.30 -8.61
N ILE A 117 -8.93 -2.70 -8.38
CA ILE A 117 -8.82 -1.29 -8.01
C ILE A 117 -9.35 -0.39 -9.16
N LEU A 118 -9.03 -0.72 -10.41
CA LEU A 118 -9.59 -0.05 -11.58
C LEU A 118 -11.13 -0.15 -11.61
N GLY A 119 -11.68 -1.31 -11.29
CA GLY A 119 -13.13 -1.53 -11.19
C GLY A 119 -13.82 -0.68 -10.11
N MET A 120 -13.08 -0.17 -9.14
CA MET A 120 -13.59 0.76 -8.13
C MET A 120 -13.69 2.21 -8.62
N TYR A 121 -13.24 2.52 -9.84
CA TYR A 121 -13.32 3.89 -10.39
C TYR A 121 -14.71 4.48 -10.15
N SER A 122 -15.76 3.80 -10.58
CA SER A 122 -17.13 4.18 -10.24
C SER A 122 -17.62 3.33 -9.05
N PRO A 123 -18.14 3.96 -7.97
CA PRO A 123 -18.44 5.39 -7.83
C PRO A 123 -17.33 6.21 -7.13
N TYR A 124 -16.21 5.61 -6.73
CA TYR A 124 -15.27 6.22 -5.80
C TYR A 124 -14.53 7.45 -6.37
N HIS A 125 -14.47 7.64 -7.71
CA HIS A 125 -13.86 8.83 -8.31
C HIS A 125 -14.64 10.13 -8.04
N GLU A 126 -15.92 10.01 -7.70
CA GLU A 126 -16.79 11.15 -7.35
C GLU A 126 -16.87 11.40 -5.84
N MET A 127 -16.27 10.50 -5.04
CA MET A 127 -16.32 10.56 -3.58
C MET A 127 -15.02 11.12 -3.00
N ASP A 128 -15.09 11.50 -1.71
CA ASP A 128 -13.86 11.76 -0.96
C ASP A 128 -12.97 10.51 -0.92
N ILE A 129 -11.66 10.71 -1.05
CA ILE A 129 -10.68 9.62 -1.11
C ILE A 129 -10.73 8.68 0.10
N SER A 130 -11.23 9.16 1.24
CA SER A 130 -11.38 8.35 2.45
C SER A 130 -12.34 7.17 2.25
N HIS A 131 -13.38 7.31 1.41
CA HIS A 131 -14.30 6.21 1.09
C HIS A 131 -13.60 5.08 0.32
N PHE A 132 -12.77 5.43 -0.65
CA PHE A 132 -11.94 4.46 -1.35
C PHE A 132 -10.96 3.78 -0.39
N CYS A 133 -10.26 4.55 0.45
CA CYS A 133 -9.32 4.00 1.43
C CYS A 133 -10.00 3.07 2.42
N GLY A 134 -11.19 3.43 2.93
CA GLY A 134 -11.98 2.57 3.80
C GLY A 134 -12.36 1.24 3.13
N LYS A 135 -12.78 1.29 1.83
CA LYS A 135 -13.09 0.06 1.08
C LYS A 135 -11.85 -0.79 0.83
N MET A 136 -10.72 -0.19 0.49
CA MET A 136 -9.45 -0.88 0.32
C MET A 136 -9.00 -1.56 1.62
N ALA A 137 -9.11 -0.87 2.76
CA ALA A 137 -8.77 -1.40 4.07
C ALA A 137 -9.67 -2.58 4.45
N GLU A 138 -10.99 -2.47 4.22
CA GLU A 138 -11.95 -3.56 4.43
C GLU A 138 -11.56 -4.81 3.61
N LEU A 139 -11.30 -4.66 2.30
CA LEU A 139 -10.93 -5.76 1.42
C LEU A 139 -9.59 -6.38 1.83
N TYR A 140 -8.60 -5.54 2.11
CA TYR A 140 -7.29 -6.00 2.55
C TYR A 140 -7.39 -6.84 3.83
N ASN A 141 -8.08 -6.33 4.86
CA ASN A 141 -8.24 -7.02 6.14
C ASN A 141 -9.07 -8.31 6.00
N SER A 142 -10.12 -8.32 5.17
CA SER A 142 -10.96 -9.52 4.96
C SER A 142 -10.24 -10.64 4.22
N ARG A 143 -9.28 -10.31 3.34
CA ARG A 143 -8.52 -11.28 2.55
C ARG A 143 -7.23 -11.73 3.21
N LYS A 144 -6.75 -10.98 4.17
CA LYS A 144 -5.55 -11.29 4.92
C LYS A 144 -5.75 -12.57 5.74
N GLN A 145 -4.90 -13.56 5.53
CA GLN A 145 -5.02 -14.87 6.20
C GLN A 145 -4.71 -14.83 7.70
N SER A 146 -4.02 -13.80 8.17
CA SER A 146 -3.58 -13.68 9.56
C SER A 146 -3.46 -12.23 9.98
N THR A 147 -3.74 -11.94 11.24
CA THR A 147 -3.45 -10.63 11.83
C THR A 147 -1.94 -10.38 11.90
N ASN A 148 -1.54 -9.12 11.95
CA ASN A 148 -0.13 -8.75 12.06
C ASN A 148 0.52 -9.34 13.30
N LEU A 149 -0.18 -9.31 14.45
CA LEU A 149 0.29 -9.92 15.68
C LEU A 149 0.61 -11.41 15.49
N LYS A 150 -0.29 -12.17 14.84
CA LYS A 150 -0.08 -13.59 14.58
C LYS A 150 1.12 -13.84 13.67
N LEU A 151 1.28 -13.01 12.63
CA LEU A 151 2.43 -13.11 11.72
C LEU A 151 3.74 -12.85 12.43
N GLN A 152 3.84 -11.77 13.23
CA GLN A 152 5.05 -11.43 13.98
C GLN A 152 5.39 -12.53 15.00
N ARG A 153 4.40 -13.04 15.74
CA ARG A 153 4.62 -14.14 16.67
C ARG A 153 5.15 -15.40 15.99
N GLN A 154 4.57 -15.78 14.85
CA GLN A 154 5.02 -16.96 14.10
C GLN A 154 6.44 -16.77 13.54
N THR A 155 6.76 -15.57 13.05
CA THR A 155 8.10 -15.22 12.57
C THR A 155 9.14 -15.29 13.70
N ALA A 156 8.77 -14.86 14.90
CA ALA A 156 9.61 -14.97 16.10
C ALA A 156 9.68 -16.41 16.68
N GLY A 157 8.92 -17.35 16.13
CA GLY A 157 8.92 -18.75 16.55
C GLY A 157 8.19 -19.05 17.85
N PHE A 158 7.38 -18.10 18.38
CA PHE A 158 6.67 -18.28 19.64
C PHE A 158 5.29 -18.94 19.46
N SER A 159 4.92 -19.80 20.41
CA SER A 159 3.53 -20.16 20.65
C SER A 159 2.77 -18.99 21.30
N GLN A 160 1.45 -19.01 21.26
CA GLN A 160 0.62 -17.99 21.95
C GLN A 160 0.89 -17.97 23.46
N LYS A 161 1.18 -19.15 24.04
CA LYS A 161 1.47 -19.28 25.47
C LYS A 161 2.81 -18.66 25.84
N GLU A 162 3.86 -18.94 25.06
CA GLU A 162 5.19 -18.36 25.27
C GLU A 162 5.13 -16.82 25.10
N LEU A 163 4.44 -16.32 24.08
CA LEU A 163 4.25 -14.87 23.93
C LEU A 163 3.52 -14.27 25.14
N SER A 164 2.53 -14.97 25.70
CA SER A 164 1.84 -14.51 26.90
C SER A 164 2.77 -14.44 28.10
N GLU A 165 3.61 -15.44 28.28
CA GLU A 165 4.57 -15.52 29.41
C GLU A 165 5.65 -14.42 29.29
N ILE A 166 6.22 -14.22 28.08
CA ILE A 166 7.28 -13.23 27.86
C ILE A 166 6.76 -11.80 27.91
N SER A 167 5.59 -11.54 27.27
CA SER A 167 5.02 -10.19 27.22
C SER A 167 4.28 -9.78 28.49
N GLY A 168 3.84 -10.75 29.30
CA GLY A 168 2.93 -10.52 30.43
C GLY A 168 1.51 -10.11 30.02
N VAL A 169 1.16 -10.27 28.73
CA VAL A 169 -0.19 -10.05 28.23
C VAL A 169 -1.00 -11.35 28.37
N PRO A 170 -2.21 -11.32 28.94
CA PRO A 170 -3.00 -12.54 29.12
C PRO A 170 -3.20 -13.32 27.82
N LEU A 171 -3.01 -14.64 27.86
CA LEU A 171 -3.17 -15.53 26.71
C LEU A 171 -4.48 -15.33 25.96
N ARG A 172 -5.60 -15.18 26.71
CA ARG A 172 -6.92 -14.92 26.11
C ARG A 172 -6.95 -13.62 25.31
N THR A 173 -6.24 -12.60 25.75
CA THR A 173 -6.15 -11.31 25.05
C THR A 173 -5.39 -11.46 23.74
N ILE A 174 -4.28 -12.19 23.75
CA ILE A 174 -3.52 -12.51 22.53
C ILE A 174 -4.40 -13.29 21.55
N GLN A 175 -5.10 -14.32 22.01
CA GLN A 175 -6.03 -15.12 21.20
C GLN A 175 -7.11 -14.24 20.55
N GLN A 176 -7.71 -13.33 21.32
CA GLN A 176 -8.75 -12.43 20.80
C GLN A 176 -8.23 -11.46 19.71
N TYR A 177 -7.00 -10.97 19.85
CA TYR A 177 -6.36 -10.14 18.81
C TYR A 177 -6.02 -10.98 17.57
N GLU A 178 -5.43 -12.16 17.74
CA GLU A 178 -5.06 -13.02 16.61
C GLU A 178 -6.25 -13.61 15.86
N GLN A 179 -7.40 -13.74 16.50
CA GLN A 179 -8.66 -14.18 15.89
C GLN A 179 -9.48 -13.02 15.32
N GLY A 180 -9.01 -11.78 15.44
CA GLY A 180 -9.76 -10.60 14.99
C GLY A 180 -11.00 -10.29 15.81
N GLN A 181 -11.21 -10.94 16.98
CA GLN A 181 -12.33 -10.66 17.86
C GLN A 181 -12.19 -9.31 18.57
N LYS A 182 -10.96 -8.82 18.68
CA LYS A 182 -10.64 -7.48 19.17
C LYS A 182 -9.68 -6.81 18.19
N ASN A 183 -9.93 -5.53 17.93
CA ASN A 183 -9.03 -4.71 17.14
C ASN A 183 -7.83 -4.30 18.00
N ILE A 184 -6.61 -4.67 17.56
CA ILE A 184 -5.36 -4.32 18.26
C ILE A 184 -5.09 -2.81 18.22
N ASN A 185 -5.60 -2.10 17.19
CA ASN A 185 -5.47 -0.64 17.08
C ASN A 185 -6.20 0.10 18.21
N SER A 186 -7.23 -0.55 18.81
CA SER A 186 -7.96 -0.03 19.96
C SER A 186 -7.40 -0.52 21.30
N ALA A 187 -6.28 -1.23 21.30
CA ALA A 187 -5.66 -1.72 22.53
C ALA A 187 -5.02 -0.58 23.33
N LYS A 188 -4.87 -0.79 24.64
CA LYS A 188 -4.09 0.13 25.47
C LYS A 188 -2.64 0.16 24.97
N ALA A 189 -2.05 1.35 24.88
CA ALA A 189 -0.66 1.54 24.42
C ALA A 189 0.32 0.63 25.21
N GLU A 190 0.14 0.47 26.49
CA GLU A 190 0.93 -0.42 27.33
C GLU A 190 0.92 -1.88 26.82
N THR A 191 -0.26 -2.38 26.39
CA THR A 191 -0.41 -3.75 25.89
C THR A 191 0.36 -3.93 24.56
N VAL A 192 0.22 -2.98 23.64
CA VAL A 192 0.91 -3.05 22.34
C VAL A 192 2.41 -2.95 22.52
N LEU A 193 2.88 -2.05 23.39
CA LEU A 193 4.30 -1.91 23.71
C LEU A 193 4.91 -3.18 24.31
N LYS A 194 4.18 -3.88 25.19
CA LYS A 194 4.61 -5.16 25.76
C LYS A 194 4.77 -6.23 24.69
N LEU A 195 3.79 -6.32 23.77
CA LEU A 195 3.83 -7.27 22.66
C LEU A 195 4.98 -6.93 21.68
N ALA A 196 5.13 -5.67 21.29
CA ALA A 196 6.18 -5.21 20.40
C ALA A 196 7.59 -5.52 20.96
N LYS A 197 7.81 -5.24 22.25
CA LYS A 197 9.08 -5.56 22.93
C LYS A 197 9.34 -7.06 22.96
N ALA A 198 8.33 -7.88 23.28
CA ALA A 198 8.48 -9.33 23.35
C ALA A 198 8.78 -9.96 21.97
N LEU A 199 8.30 -9.34 20.89
CA LEU A 199 8.47 -9.79 19.51
C LEU A 199 9.65 -9.11 18.79
N GLU A 200 10.38 -8.21 19.47
CA GLU A 200 11.50 -7.43 18.90
C GLU A 200 11.11 -6.69 17.59
N CYS A 201 9.88 -6.19 17.52
CA CYS A 201 9.34 -5.46 16.39
C CYS A 201 8.86 -4.05 16.79
N SER A 202 8.51 -3.22 15.81
CA SER A 202 7.91 -1.92 16.08
C SER A 202 6.42 -2.07 16.46
N VAL A 203 5.85 -1.05 17.10
CA VAL A 203 4.40 -1.01 17.39
C VAL A 203 3.60 -1.04 16.08
N GLU A 204 4.10 -0.36 15.08
CA GLU A 204 3.50 -0.24 13.75
C GLU A 204 3.39 -1.60 13.04
N ASP A 205 4.36 -2.50 13.27
CA ASP A 205 4.33 -3.86 12.70
C ASP A 205 3.20 -4.72 13.27
N LEU A 206 2.62 -4.33 14.40
CA LEU A 206 1.50 -5.03 15.04
C LEU A 206 0.14 -4.42 14.67
N MET A 207 0.12 -3.15 14.22
CA MET A 207 -1.13 -2.46 13.91
C MET A 207 -1.77 -3.01 12.63
N GLU A 208 -3.10 -3.12 12.65
CA GLU A 208 -3.88 -3.41 11.44
C GLU A 208 -4.14 -2.11 10.68
N ILE A 209 -4.49 -2.23 9.39
CA ILE A 209 -4.86 -1.08 8.56
C ILE A 209 -6.29 -0.69 8.90
N ASP A 210 -6.52 0.59 9.12
CA ASP A 210 -7.85 1.19 9.34
C ASP A 210 -8.35 1.88 8.09
#